data_c8fa5d0fe5d46b4d76d44bf2ca25bb66
#
_entry.id   c8fa5d0fe5d46b4d76d44bf2ca25bb66
#
_cell.length_a   1.000
_cell.length_b   1.000
_cell.length_c   1.000
_cell.angle_alpha   90.00
_cell.angle_beta   90.00
_cell.angle_gamma   90.00
#
_symmetry.space_group_name_H-M   'P 1'
#
loop_
_entity.id
_entity.type
_entity.pdbx_description
1 polymer ?
#
loop_
_entity_poly.entity_id
_entity_poly.type
_entity_poly.pdbx_seq_one_letter_code
_entity_poly.pdbx_strand_id
1 'polypeptide(L)'
;MKRKRRTGLIIFSILVIIVVVGIGSIIHQRLDKTSTKTVRLGLVGTDSEPVWDNVRKRLKKQGINIEYVVFDDYVQPDVALKEGKIDMHSCLTRYYFESYNKEQNAHLTSIGNTVISPLGVYSQKYQKIQDLPEGATIAIPNEPTTLGRGLNVLQSAGLIKVKKGSGIKPSLKDIVSNPKHLQFKEVDPATTARALSSVDASIINGNYAVAAKLNPKKDSIYLEPVNKAAKPYVNIIAVQEKNKDNKVYKEIVKAYQTEQTKKAINKTYKGAQEAAWPIYGRN
;
A
#
# COMPACT_ATOMS: atom_id res chain seq x y z
N MET A 1 54.25 -48.64 29.88
CA MET A 1 52.94 -48.04 30.38
C MET A 1 52.75 -46.56 30.09
N LYS A 2 53.77 -45.73 29.89
CA LYS A 2 53.63 -44.25 29.64
C LYS A 2 53.00 -43.86 28.28
N ARG A 3 53.13 -44.69 27.23
CA ARG A 3 52.64 -44.38 25.86
C ARG A 3 51.11 -44.47 25.75
N LYS A 4 50.46 -45.43 26.38
CA LYS A 4 48.98 -45.57 26.36
C LYS A 4 48.23 -44.48 27.12
N ARG A 5 48.85 -43.88 28.16
CA ARG A 5 48.25 -42.75 28.90
C ARG A 5 48.24 -41.45 28.08
N ARG A 6 49.25 -41.18 27.25
CA ARG A 6 49.30 -39.98 26.37
C ARG A 6 48.25 -40.03 25.26
N THR A 7 48.03 -41.21 24.66
CA THR A 7 47.00 -41.35 23.60
C THR A 7 45.58 -41.16 24.16
N GLY A 8 45.27 -41.67 25.36
CA GLY A 8 43.99 -41.46 26.01
C GLY A 8 43.69 -39.99 26.35
N LEU A 9 44.75 -39.22 26.79
CA LEU A 9 44.58 -37.78 27.05
C LEU A 9 44.31 -36.98 25.77
N ILE A 10 44.97 -37.34 24.66
CA ILE A 10 44.76 -36.65 23.36
C ILE A 10 43.34 -36.88 22.83
N ILE A 11 42.86 -38.14 22.90
CA ILE A 11 41.51 -38.48 22.47
C ILE A 11 40.47 -37.77 23.33
N PHE A 12 40.69 -37.71 24.66
CA PHE A 12 39.78 -37.00 25.57
C PHE A 12 39.73 -35.48 25.28
N SER A 13 40.91 -34.87 25.00
CA SER A 13 40.96 -33.45 24.64
C SER A 13 40.28 -33.14 23.30
N ILE A 14 40.38 -34.01 22.29
CA ILE A 14 39.69 -33.85 21.01
C ILE A 14 38.15 -33.98 21.20
N LEU A 15 37.70 -34.92 22.03
CA LEU A 15 36.28 -35.08 22.33
C LEU A 15 35.69 -33.84 23.04
N VAL A 16 36.43 -33.30 24.01
CA VAL A 16 36.02 -32.06 24.70
C VAL A 16 35.93 -30.84 23.72
N ILE A 17 36.87 -30.71 22.79
CA ILE A 17 36.86 -29.67 21.79
C ILE A 17 35.65 -29.80 20.85
N ILE A 18 35.33 -31.04 20.40
CA ILE A 18 34.17 -31.29 19.54
C ILE A 18 32.86 -30.97 20.27
N VAL A 19 32.74 -31.29 21.56
CA VAL A 19 31.57 -30.98 22.38
C VAL A 19 31.45 -29.44 22.57
N VAL A 20 32.53 -28.74 22.86
CA VAL A 20 32.53 -27.27 23.03
C VAL A 20 32.19 -26.55 21.72
N VAL A 21 32.74 -27.00 20.59
CA VAL A 21 32.40 -26.46 19.26
C VAL A 21 30.94 -26.76 18.90
N GLY A 22 30.45 -27.99 19.18
CA GLY A 22 29.07 -28.37 18.95
C GLY A 22 28.09 -27.55 19.79
N ILE A 23 28.37 -27.35 21.09
CA ILE A 23 27.55 -26.53 21.98
C ILE A 23 27.63 -25.06 21.56
N GLY A 24 28.82 -24.53 21.20
CA GLY A 24 29.00 -23.18 20.69
C GLY A 24 28.19 -22.93 19.42
N SER A 25 28.17 -23.89 18.48
CA SER A 25 27.37 -23.79 17.24
C SER A 25 25.86 -23.81 17.50
N ILE A 26 25.41 -24.63 18.46
CA ILE A 26 23.98 -24.71 18.84
C ILE A 26 23.57 -23.42 19.56
N ILE A 27 24.42 -22.87 20.42
CA ILE A 27 24.16 -21.62 21.12
C ILE A 27 24.17 -20.45 20.12
N HIS A 28 25.10 -20.42 19.18
CA HIS A 28 25.16 -19.41 18.13
C HIS A 28 23.93 -19.44 17.22
N GLN A 29 23.49 -20.63 16.79
CA GLN A 29 22.24 -20.80 16.03
C GLN A 29 20.98 -20.42 16.84
N ARG A 30 20.98 -20.61 18.17
CA ARG A 30 19.87 -20.19 19.04
C ARG A 30 19.88 -18.67 19.29
N LEU A 31 21.05 -18.06 19.42
CA LEU A 31 21.19 -16.60 19.58
C LEU A 31 20.82 -15.84 18.31
N ASP A 32 21.15 -16.36 17.12
CA ASP A 32 20.69 -15.80 15.85
C ASP A 32 19.14 -15.90 15.67
N LYS A 33 18.52 -16.92 16.25
CA LYS A 33 17.05 -17.04 16.25
C LYS A 33 16.33 -16.11 17.25
N THR A 34 17.04 -15.50 18.19
CA THR A 34 16.46 -14.65 19.23
C THR A 34 16.62 -13.15 18.97
N SER A 35 17.41 -12.74 17.97
CA SER A 35 17.47 -11.32 17.60
C SER A 35 16.19 -10.94 16.82
N THR A 36 15.28 -10.25 17.49
CA THR A 36 14.07 -9.70 16.86
C THR A 36 14.50 -8.65 15.83
N LYS A 37 14.14 -8.87 14.57
CA LYS A 37 14.39 -7.90 13.49
C LYS A 37 13.22 -6.94 13.41
N THR A 38 13.44 -5.69 13.76
CA THR A 38 12.41 -4.64 13.68
C THR A 38 12.43 -4.00 12.29
N VAL A 39 11.24 -3.82 11.71
CA VAL A 39 11.00 -3.18 10.41
C VAL A 39 9.99 -2.05 10.61
N ARG A 40 10.39 -0.83 10.26
CA ARG A 40 9.53 0.36 10.29
C ARG A 40 8.71 0.42 9.01
N LEU A 41 7.39 0.26 9.15
CA LEU A 41 6.44 0.27 8.05
C LEU A 41 5.69 1.59 8.01
N GLY A 42 5.87 2.38 6.96
CA GLY A 42 5.10 3.59 6.69
C GLY A 42 3.70 3.26 6.21
N LEU A 43 2.70 3.88 6.81
CA LEU A 43 1.29 3.80 6.45
C LEU A 43 0.73 5.22 6.32
N VAL A 44 -0.31 5.40 5.48
CA VAL A 44 -1.08 6.65 5.41
C VAL A 44 -2.42 6.43 6.11
N GLY A 45 -2.63 7.14 7.20
CA GLY A 45 -3.78 6.88 8.09
C GLY A 45 -3.68 5.55 8.82
N THR A 46 -4.71 5.20 9.59
CA THR A 46 -4.75 4.00 10.45
C THR A 46 -5.69 2.93 9.93
N ASP A 47 -6.37 3.16 8.81
CA ASP A 47 -7.39 2.26 8.25
C ASP A 47 -6.84 0.88 7.86
N SER A 48 -5.56 0.80 7.48
CA SER A 48 -4.88 -0.45 7.13
C SER A 48 -4.27 -1.21 8.31
N GLU A 49 -4.18 -0.59 9.50
CA GLU A 49 -3.59 -1.23 10.69
C GLU A 49 -4.25 -2.58 11.04
N PRO A 50 -5.59 -2.76 11.01
CA PRO A 50 -6.19 -4.05 11.34
C PRO A 50 -5.74 -5.19 10.43
N VAL A 51 -5.46 -4.89 9.15
CA VAL A 51 -4.92 -5.86 8.18
C VAL A 51 -3.47 -6.17 8.52
N TRP A 52 -2.66 -5.14 8.74
CA TRP A 52 -1.25 -5.28 9.08
C TRP A 52 -1.03 -5.92 10.45
N ASP A 53 -1.93 -5.71 11.42
CA ASP A 53 -1.91 -6.38 12.73
C ASP A 53 -2.04 -7.90 12.59
N ASN A 54 -2.88 -8.36 11.67
CA ASN A 54 -2.96 -9.78 11.35
C ASN A 54 -1.62 -10.33 10.85
N VAL A 55 -0.92 -9.58 10.00
CA VAL A 55 0.40 -9.93 9.47
C VAL A 55 1.45 -9.87 10.58
N ARG A 56 1.50 -8.76 11.34
CA ARG A 56 2.42 -8.52 12.45
C ARG A 56 2.38 -9.63 13.50
N LYS A 57 1.18 -10.06 13.92
CA LYS A 57 1.01 -11.16 14.88
C LYS A 57 1.63 -12.48 14.42
N ARG A 58 1.57 -12.77 13.11
CA ARG A 58 2.17 -13.98 12.54
C ARG A 58 3.69 -13.88 12.47
N LEU A 59 4.20 -12.73 12.05
CA LEU A 59 5.63 -12.48 11.89
C LEU A 59 6.37 -12.38 13.23
N LYS A 60 5.71 -11.88 14.29
CA LYS A 60 6.28 -11.84 15.65
C LYS A 60 6.70 -13.22 16.13
N LYS A 61 5.95 -14.28 15.78
CA LYS A 61 6.30 -15.68 16.07
C LYS A 61 7.55 -16.17 15.34
N GLN A 62 7.98 -15.45 14.31
CA GLN A 62 9.16 -15.73 13.49
C GLN A 62 10.34 -14.80 13.83
N GLY A 63 10.24 -14.00 14.91
CA GLY A 63 11.28 -13.05 15.31
C GLY A 63 11.31 -11.78 14.45
N ILE A 64 10.23 -11.47 13.72
CA ILE A 64 10.11 -10.23 12.93
C ILE A 64 9.08 -9.32 13.61
N ASN A 65 9.51 -8.13 14.03
CA ASN A 65 8.67 -7.08 14.59
C ASN A 65 8.38 -6.02 13.53
N ILE A 66 7.13 -5.58 13.41
CA ILE A 66 6.76 -4.46 12.55
C ILE A 66 6.33 -3.30 13.45
N GLU A 67 6.94 -2.14 13.24
CA GLU A 67 6.58 -0.87 13.87
C GLU A 67 5.94 0.03 12.82
N TYR A 68 4.76 0.56 13.11
CA TYR A 68 4.07 1.48 12.21
C TYR A 68 4.60 2.89 12.41
N VAL A 69 4.85 3.57 11.28
CA VAL A 69 5.05 5.01 11.21
C VAL A 69 3.90 5.55 10.37
N VAL A 70 2.96 6.24 11.03
CA VAL A 70 1.73 6.72 10.39
C VAL A 70 1.93 8.15 9.91
N PHE A 71 1.50 8.43 8.69
CA PHE A 71 1.54 9.73 8.03
C PHE A 71 0.12 10.17 7.65
N ASP A 72 -0.09 11.48 7.51
CA ASP A 72 -1.39 12.04 7.18
C ASP A 72 -1.58 12.31 5.67
N ASP A 73 -0.49 12.27 4.90
CA ASP A 73 -0.47 12.52 3.45
C ASP A 73 0.30 11.45 2.67
N TYR A 74 0.28 11.54 1.33
CA TYR A 74 0.93 10.57 0.45
C TYR A 74 2.40 10.89 0.14
N VAL A 75 2.88 12.10 0.41
CA VAL A 75 4.24 12.56 0.03
C VAL A 75 5.27 12.22 1.10
N GLN A 76 4.94 12.50 2.35
CA GLN A 76 5.89 12.33 3.47
C GLN A 76 6.41 10.89 3.63
N PRO A 77 5.60 9.81 3.49
CA PRO A 77 6.13 8.45 3.63
C PRO A 77 7.11 8.09 2.52
N ASP A 78 6.95 8.60 1.30
CA ASP A 78 7.91 8.36 0.22
C ASP A 78 9.23 9.06 0.46
N VAL A 79 9.20 10.30 0.97
CA VAL A 79 10.40 11.03 1.42
C VAL A 79 11.08 10.25 2.55
N ALA A 80 10.34 9.80 3.54
CA ALA A 80 10.87 9.02 4.66
C ALA A 80 11.49 7.70 4.21
N LEU A 81 10.91 7.02 3.22
CA LEU A 81 11.45 5.81 2.62
C LEU A 81 12.75 6.10 1.85
N LYS A 82 12.74 7.14 1.01
CA LYS A 82 13.93 7.58 0.26
C LYS A 82 15.09 7.90 1.19
N GLU A 83 14.83 8.56 2.32
CA GLU A 83 15.82 8.92 3.32
C GLU A 83 16.21 7.78 4.28
N GLY A 84 15.51 6.63 4.22
CA GLY A 84 15.74 5.49 5.12
C GLY A 84 15.23 5.69 6.54
N LYS A 85 14.33 6.67 6.77
CA LYS A 85 13.64 6.88 8.05
C LYS A 85 12.59 5.81 8.33
N ILE A 86 12.05 5.20 7.27
CA ILE A 86 11.26 3.97 7.30
C ILE A 86 11.91 2.93 6.39
N ASP A 87 11.58 1.67 6.61
CA ASP A 87 12.19 0.54 5.90
C ASP A 87 11.33 0.06 4.73
N MET A 88 10.02 0.18 4.87
CA MET A 88 9.00 -0.19 3.88
C MET A 88 7.89 0.84 3.89
N HIS A 89 7.24 1.06 2.74
CA HIS A 89 6.01 1.83 2.65
C HIS A 89 4.91 0.99 2.00
N SER A 90 3.71 1.01 2.59
CA SER A 90 2.50 0.38 2.05
C SER A 90 1.36 1.39 2.10
N CYS A 91 0.75 1.69 1.01
CA CYS A 91 -0.38 2.59 0.76
C CYS A 91 -0.14 3.55 -0.43
N LEU A 92 0.57 3.07 -1.46
CA LEU A 92 0.74 3.86 -2.68
C LEU A 92 0.39 3.00 -3.89
N THR A 93 -0.27 3.60 -4.87
CA THR A 93 -0.55 2.92 -6.13
C THR A 93 0.73 2.78 -6.95
N ARG A 94 0.83 1.73 -7.76
CA ARG A 94 1.96 1.52 -8.66
C ARG A 94 2.21 2.74 -9.54
N TYR A 95 1.16 3.34 -10.07
CA TYR A 95 1.27 4.49 -10.95
C TYR A 95 1.84 5.73 -10.24
N TYR A 96 1.33 6.06 -9.04
CA TYR A 96 1.88 7.14 -8.22
C TYR A 96 3.35 6.88 -7.88
N PHE A 97 3.67 5.68 -7.43
CA PHE A 97 5.02 5.24 -7.12
C PHE A 97 5.99 5.42 -8.31
N GLU A 98 5.59 4.99 -9.51
CA GLU A 98 6.43 5.11 -10.71
C GLU A 98 6.65 6.58 -11.08
N SER A 99 5.61 7.45 -10.95
CA SER A 99 5.71 8.89 -11.17
C SER A 99 6.67 9.54 -10.17
N TYR A 100 6.47 9.29 -8.88
CA TYR A 100 7.32 9.81 -7.81
C TYR A 100 8.78 9.37 -7.99
N ASN A 101 9.00 8.08 -8.23
CA ASN A 101 10.34 7.52 -8.38
C ASN A 101 11.11 8.17 -9.54
N LYS A 102 10.42 8.41 -10.65
CA LYS A 102 10.97 9.10 -11.83
C LYS A 102 11.23 10.58 -11.55
N GLU A 103 10.25 11.29 -11.01
CA GLU A 103 10.31 12.74 -10.79
C GLU A 103 11.36 13.11 -9.72
N GLN A 104 11.48 12.29 -8.68
CA GLN A 104 12.37 12.53 -7.54
C GLN A 104 13.69 11.78 -7.62
N ASN A 105 13.95 10.98 -8.68
CA ASN A 105 15.11 10.08 -8.78
C ASN A 105 15.32 9.29 -7.47
N ALA A 106 14.26 8.65 -6.98
CA ALA A 106 14.19 8.20 -5.60
C ALA A 106 14.85 6.83 -5.36
N HIS A 107 15.16 6.06 -6.42
CA HIS A 107 15.75 4.72 -6.35
C HIS A 107 15.00 3.78 -5.40
N LEU A 108 13.67 3.81 -5.51
CA LEU A 108 12.77 2.92 -4.79
C LEU A 108 12.32 1.77 -5.70
N THR A 109 11.90 0.65 -5.12
CA THR A 109 11.39 -0.50 -5.87
C THR A 109 10.19 -1.14 -5.19
N SER A 110 9.24 -1.62 -6.01
CA SER A 110 8.11 -2.44 -5.54
C SER A 110 8.55 -3.88 -5.31
N ILE A 111 8.15 -4.47 -4.19
CA ILE A 111 8.45 -5.87 -3.86
C ILE A 111 7.20 -6.73 -3.65
N GLY A 112 6.00 -6.15 -3.77
CA GLY A 112 4.76 -6.92 -3.68
C GLY A 112 3.50 -6.09 -3.81
N ASN A 113 2.47 -6.69 -4.40
CA ASN A 113 1.13 -6.10 -4.49
C ASN A 113 0.35 -6.31 -3.20
N THR A 114 -0.48 -5.33 -2.81
CA THR A 114 -1.31 -5.38 -1.60
C THR A 114 -2.79 -5.41 -1.92
N VAL A 115 -3.41 -4.28 -2.11
CA VAL A 115 -4.85 -4.14 -2.37
C VAL A 115 -5.11 -3.33 -3.63
N ILE A 116 -6.30 -3.51 -4.20
CA ILE A 116 -6.91 -2.55 -5.11
C ILE A 116 -8.01 -1.81 -4.35
N SER A 117 -7.94 -0.48 -4.40
CA SER A 117 -8.90 0.41 -3.77
C SER A 117 -9.55 1.27 -4.85
N PRO A 118 -10.78 0.96 -5.26
CA PRO A 118 -11.49 1.76 -6.25
C PRO A 118 -11.68 3.21 -5.80
N LEU A 119 -11.54 4.14 -6.74
CA LEU A 119 -11.85 5.55 -6.52
C LEU A 119 -13.37 5.74 -6.57
N GLY A 120 -13.94 6.45 -5.61
CA GLY A 120 -15.37 6.69 -5.53
C GLY A 120 -15.73 8.15 -5.77
N VAL A 121 -16.88 8.38 -6.39
CA VAL A 121 -17.57 9.67 -6.42
C VAL A 121 -18.70 9.64 -5.38
N TYR A 122 -18.71 10.60 -4.47
CA TYR A 122 -19.65 10.66 -3.36
C TYR A 122 -20.46 11.96 -3.41
N SER A 123 -21.67 11.93 -2.89
CA SER A 123 -22.50 13.11 -2.73
C SER A 123 -23.36 12.99 -1.47
N GLN A 124 -23.62 14.12 -0.81
CA GLN A 124 -24.62 14.23 0.26
C GLN A 124 -26.00 14.63 -0.27
N LYS A 125 -26.08 15.06 -1.53
CA LYS A 125 -27.29 15.62 -2.16
C LYS A 125 -27.93 14.68 -3.16
N TYR A 126 -27.14 13.85 -3.84
CA TYR A 126 -27.60 13.01 -4.96
C TYR A 126 -27.29 11.54 -4.70
N GLN A 127 -28.16 10.65 -5.20
CA GLN A 127 -28.04 9.19 -5.01
C GLN A 127 -27.40 8.49 -6.21
N LYS A 128 -27.45 9.12 -7.40
CA LYS A 128 -26.87 8.59 -8.63
C LYS A 128 -26.05 9.68 -9.32
N ILE A 129 -24.99 9.28 -9.98
CA ILE A 129 -24.10 10.23 -10.64
C ILE A 129 -24.79 10.96 -11.80
N GLN A 130 -25.80 10.36 -12.42
CA GLN A 130 -26.58 10.96 -13.49
C GLN A 130 -27.49 12.11 -12.99
N ASP A 131 -27.84 12.11 -11.70
CA ASP A 131 -28.71 13.12 -11.08
C ASP A 131 -27.97 14.44 -10.80
N LEU A 132 -26.67 14.49 -10.99
CA LEU A 132 -25.90 15.75 -10.88
C LEU A 132 -26.45 16.78 -11.85
N PRO A 133 -26.82 18.00 -11.38
CA PRO A 133 -27.38 19.02 -12.23
C PRO A 133 -26.33 19.64 -13.18
N GLU A 134 -26.82 20.43 -14.13
CA GLU A 134 -25.96 21.32 -14.91
C GLU A 134 -25.25 22.31 -13.99
N GLY A 135 -23.97 22.58 -14.24
CA GLY A 135 -23.12 23.44 -13.41
C GLY A 135 -22.71 22.87 -12.06
N ALA A 136 -23.01 21.58 -11.78
CA ALA A 136 -22.63 20.96 -10.52
C ALA A 136 -21.13 21.09 -10.23
N THR A 137 -20.80 21.39 -8.98
CA THR A 137 -19.41 21.50 -8.52
C THR A 137 -18.91 20.17 -7.99
N ILE A 138 -17.80 19.68 -8.54
CA ILE A 138 -17.14 18.44 -8.12
C ILE A 138 -15.78 18.75 -7.51
N ALA A 139 -15.57 18.39 -6.24
CA ALA A 139 -14.25 18.40 -5.65
C ALA A 139 -13.43 17.23 -6.21
N ILE A 140 -12.22 17.54 -6.68
CA ILE A 140 -11.30 16.56 -7.28
C ILE A 140 -9.92 16.69 -6.64
N PRO A 141 -9.20 15.58 -6.36
CA PRO A 141 -7.83 15.65 -5.84
C PRO A 141 -6.91 16.44 -6.76
N ASN A 142 -6.07 17.33 -6.19
CA ASN A 142 -5.09 18.14 -6.94
C ASN A 142 -3.77 17.41 -7.22
N GLU A 143 -3.55 16.22 -6.62
CA GLU A 143 -2.39 15.41 -6.92
C GLU A 143 -2.51 14.85 -8.36
N PRO A 144 -1.51 15.07 -9.25
CA PRO A 144 -1.66 14.85 -10.70
C PRO A 144 -2.09 13.44 -11.09
N THR A 145 -1.61 12.40 -10.39
CA THR A 145 -1.98 11.00 -10.74
C THR A 145 -3.41 10.69 -10.31
N THR A 146 -3.84 11.19 -9.16
CA THR A 146 -5.19 11.00 -8.64
C THR A 146 -6.20 11.89 -9.36
N LEU A 147 -5.80 13.12 -9.75
CA LEU A 147 -6.60 13.98 -10.60
C LEU A 147 -6.90 13.30 -11.93
N GLY A 148 -5.87 12.82 -12.61
CA GLY A 148 -6.04 12.11 -13.89
C GLY A 148 -6.91 10.86 -13.78
N ARG A 149 -6.73 10.08 -12.70
CA ARG A 149 -7.61 8.93 -12.39
C ARG A 149 -9.05 9.37 -12.17
N GLY A 150 -9.26 10.47 -11.43
CA GLY A 150 -10.59 11.04 -11.17
C GLY A 150 -11.30 11.45 -12.47
N LEU A 151 -10.59 12.08 -13.40
CA LEU A 151 -11.14 12.45 -14.71
C LEU A 151 -11.50 11.21 -15.53
N ASN A 152 -10.69 10.15 -15.49
CA ASN A 152 -11.01 8.88 -16.14
C ASN A 152 -12.23 8.20 -15.50
N VAL A 153 -12.41 8.32 -14.19
CA VAL A 153 -13.62 7.84 -13.47
C VAL A 153 -14.85 8.60 -13.95
N LEU A 154 -14.81 9.94 -14.04
CA LEU A 154 -15.91 10.75 -14.55
C LEU A 154 -16.23 10.45 -16.03
N GLN A 155 -15.20 10.17 -16.83
CA GLN A 155 -15.37 9.70 -18.21
C GLN A 155 -16.06 8.34 -18.26
N SER A 156 -15.65 7.39 -17.42
CA SER A 156 -16.28 6.07 -17.36
C SER A 156 -17.73 6.13 -16.88
N ALA A 157 -18.08 7.14 -16.08
CA ALA A 157 -19.44 7.46 -15.66
C ALA A 157 -20.26 8.18 -16.75
N GLY A 158 -19.66 8.54 -17.87
CA GLY A 158 -20.33 9.22 -18.98
C GLY A 158 -20.55 10.72 -18.79
N LEU A 159 -19.95 11.35 -17.79
CA LEU A 159 -20.13 12.77 -17.47
C LEU A 159 -19.26 13.71 -18.31
N ILE A 160 -18.06 13.27 -18.68
CA ILE A 160 -17.11 14.06 -19.49
C ILE A 160 -16.46 13.16 -20.56
N LYS A 161 -15.74 13.79 -21.49
CA LYS A 161 -14.77 13.09 -22.34
C LYS A 161 -13.43 13.81 -22.23
N VAL A 162 -12.37 13.03 -22.06
CA VAL A 162 -10.99 13.52 -22.13
C VAL A 162 -10.40 13.24 -23.52
N LYS A 163 -9.42 14.02 -23.91
CA LYS A 163 -8.71 13.92 -25.19
C LYS A 163 -8.20 12.49 -25.41
N LYS A 164 -8.43 11.95 -26.61
CA LYS A 164 -7.92 10.61 -26.97
C LYS A 164 -6.39 10.63 -26.88
N GLY A 165 -5.83 9.62 -26.20
CA GLY A 165 -4.38 9.50 -26.01
C GLY A 165 -3.85 10.15 -24.73
N SER A 166 -4.68 10.84 -23.91
CA SER A 166 -4.24 11.38 -22.62
C SER A 166 -3.82 10.30 -21.60
N GLY A 167 -4.12 9.02 -21.90
CA GLY A 167 -3.71 7.88 -21.09
C GLY A 167 -4.32 7.90 -19.69
N ILE A 168 -3.49 7.58 -18.71
CA ILE A 168 -3.91 7.49 -17.30
C ILE A 168 -3.69 8.78 -16.51
N LYS A 169 -3.16 9.85 -17.12
CA LYS A 169 -2.83 11.13 -16.47
C LYS A 169 -3.40 12.34 -17.24
N PRO A 170 -4.70 12.38 -17.61
CA PRO A 170 -5.29 13.60 -18.14
C PRO A 170 -5.30 14.69 -17.06
N SER A 171 -5.23 15.95 -17.52
CA SER A 171 -5.44 17.15 -16.73
C SER A 171 -6.81 17.76 -17.05
N LEU A 172 -7.25 18.78 -16.31
CA LEU A 172 -8.49 19.50 -16.61
C LEU A 172 -8.48 20.10 -18.02
N LYS A 173 -7.31 20.47 -18.56
CA LYS A 173 -7.14 21.01 -19.93
C LYS A 173 -7.40 19.95 -21.02
N ASP A 174 -7.37 18.68 -20.66
CA ASP A 174 -7.63 17.57 -21.59
C ASP A 174 -9.11 17.23 -21.70
N ILE A 175 -10.00 17.91 -20.98
CA ILE A 175 -11.46 17.74 -21.09
C ILE A 175 -11.89 18.35 -22.44
N VAL A 176 -12.40 17.49 -23.34
CA VAL A 176 -12.89 17.89 -24.68
C VAL A 176 -14.41 17.90 -24.76
N SER A 177 -15.11 17.34 -23.79
CA SER A 177 -16.57 17.39 -23.69
C SER A 177 -17.00 17.39 -22.22
N ASN A 178 -17.86 18.35 -21.87
CA ASN A 178 -18.43 18.52 -20.55
C ASN A 178 -19.88 19.02 -20.70
N PRO A 179 -20.80 18.12 -21.13
CA PRO A 179 -22.16 18.53 -21.53
C PRO A 179 -23.02 19.07 -20.38
N LYS A 180 -22.67 18.74 -19.13
CA LYS A 180 -23.32 19.29 -17.92
C LYS A 180 -22.63 20.54 -17.37
N HIS A 181 -21.64 21.10 -18.05
CA HIS A 181 -20.88 22.27 -17.59
C HIS A 181 -20.36 22.15 -16.15
N LEU A 182 -19.94 20.92 -15.76
CA LEU A 182 -19.44 20.62 -14.43
C LEU A 182 -18.27 21.54 -14.07
N GLN A 183 -18.28 22.04 -12.85
CA GLN A 183 -17.22 22.86 -12.29
C GLN A 183 -16.30 21.99 -11.44
N PHE A 184 -14.99 22.15 -11.58
CA PHE A 184 -14.00 21.37 -10.83
C PHE A 184 -13.32 22.24 -9.78
N LYS A 185 -13.37 21.77 -8.52
CA LYS A 185 -12.65 22.36 -7.40
C LYS A 185 -11.51 21.43 -7.01
N GLU A 186 -10.29 21.80 -7.39
CA GLU A 186 -9.09 21.05 -7.00
C GLU A 186 -8.80 21.25 -5.51
N VAL A 187 -8.65 20.16 -4.77
CA VAL A 187 -8.38 20.15 -3.33
C VAL A 187 -7.36 19.05 -2.98
N ASP A 188 -6.69 19.23 -1.85
CA ASP A 188 -5.80 18.20 -1.33
C ASP A 188 -6.56 16.88 -1.13
N PRO A 189 -6.00 15.70 -1.51
CA PRO A 189 -6.64 14.39 -1.37
C PRO A 189 -7.19 14.12 0.04
N ALA A 190 -6.45 14.51 1.11
CA ALA A 190 -6.88 14.31 2.50
C ALA A 190 -8.09 15.19 2.89
N THR A 191 -8.40 16.22 2.11
CA THR A 191 -9.53 17.13 2.37
C THR A 191 -10.78 16.83 1.55
N THR A 192 -10.70 15.91 0.57
CA THR A 192 -11.81 15.59 -0.35
C THR A 192 -13.08 15.16 0.36
N ALA A 193 -12.98 14.36 1.43
CA ALA A 193 -14.15 13.93 2.20
C ALA A 193 -14.82 15.10 2.93
N ARG A 194 -14.06 16.05 3.44
CA ARG A 194 -14.60 17.26 4.10
C ARG A 194 -15.25 18.20 3.10
N ALA A 195 -14.78 18.22 1.86
CA ALA A 195 -15.34 19.07 0.80
C ALA A 195 -16.80 18.73 0.47
N LEU A 196 -17.27 17.48 0.77
CA LEU A 196 -18.66 17.04 0.52
C LEU A 196 -19.73 18.00 1.05
N SER A 197 -19.47 18.68 2.16
CA SER A 197 -20.44 19.64 2.74
C SER A 197 -20.59 20.93 1.93
N SER A 198 -19.65 21.24 1.01
CA SER A 198 -19.57 22.51 0.28
C SER A 198 -19.66 22.37 -1.24
N VAL A 199 -19.80 21.13 -1.75
CA VAL A 199 -19.88 20.82 -3.19
C VAL A 199 -21.06 19.90 -3.49
N ASP A 200 -21.31 19.63 -4.76
CA ASP A 200 -22.38 18.71 -5.19
C ASP A 200 -21.90 17.26 -5.17
N ALA A 201 -20.63 17.03 -5.50
CA ALA A 201 -20.00 15.73 -5.38
C ALA A 201 -18.50 15.87 -5.08
N SER A 202 -17.87 14.83 -4.57
CA SER A 202 -16.44 14.78 -4.34
C SER A 202 -15.88 13.43 -4.78
N ILE A 203 -14.74 13.46 -5.44
CA ILE A 203 -13.95 12.27 -5.77
C ILE A 203 -13.00 11.98 -4.60
N ILE A 204 -13.16 10.82 -3.96
CA ILE A 204 -12.46 10.51 -2.71
C ILE A 204 -11.71 9.20 -2.85
N ASN A 205 -10.42 9.21 -2.50
CA ASN A 205 -9.59 8.01 -2.41
C ASN A 205 -10.13 7.05 -1.34
N GLY A 206 -10.03 5.74 -1.59
CA GLY A 206 -10.68 4.74 -0.75
C GLY A 206 -10.26 4.75 0.71
N ASN A 207 -8.99 5.01 1.04
CA ASN A 207 -8.52 5.15 2.43
C ASN A 207 -9.14 6.38 3.12
N TYR A 208 -9.20 7.53 2.44
CA TYR A 208 -9.84 8.74 2.99
C TYR A 208 -11.35 8.60 3.12
N ALA A 209 -11.99 7.86 2.20
CA ALA A 209 -13.41 7.52 2.33
C ALA A 209 -13.66 6.66 3.57
N VAL A 210 -12.87 5.60 3.78
CA VAL A 210 -12.97 4.73 4.96
C VAL A 210 -12.69 5.50 6.24
N ALA A 211 -11.66 6.35 6.27
CA ALA A 211 -11.35 7.23 7.41
C ALA A 211 -12.52 8.18 7.74
N ALA A 212 -13.23 8.66 6.72
CA ALA A 212 -14.46 9.46 6.88
C ALA A 212 -15.72 8.61 7.17
N LYS A 213 -15.57 7.30 7.45
CA LYS A 213 -16.66 6.34 7.72
C LYS A 213 -17.60 6.09 6.52
N LEU A 214 -17.18 6.45 5.31
CA LEU A 214 -17.90 6.12 4.09
C LEU A 214 -17.54 4.70 3.63
N ASN A 215 -18.54 3.97 3.14
CA ASN A 215 -18.32 2.69 2.50
C ASN A 215 -18.36 2.87 0.97
N PRO A 216 -17.24 2.70 0.25
CA PRO A 216 -17.19 2.93 -1.19
C PRO A 216 -18.25 2.18 -2.00
N LYS A 217 -18.62 0.95 -1.63
CA LYS A 217 -19.65 0.18 -2.34
C LYS A 217 -21.08 0.62 -2.06
N LYS A 218 -21.34 1.26 -0.90
CA LYS A 218 -22.70 1.63 -0.47
C LYS A 218 -23.00 3.10 -0.64
N ASP A 219 -22.00 3.95 -0.35
CA ASP A 219 -22.21 5.38 -0.17
C ASP A 219 -21.73 6.19 -1.39
N SER A 220 -21.00 5.56 -2.32
CA SER A 220 -20.63 6.24 -3.57
C SER A 220 -21.82 6.27 -4.54
N ILE A 221 -21.98 7.41 -5.21
CA ILE A 221 -22.95 7.55 -6.33
C ILE A 221 -22.37 6.99 -7.64
N TYR A 222 -21.05 6.75 -7.67
CA TYR A 222 -20.35 6.00 -8.70
C TYR A 222 -19.04 5.44 -8.13
N LEU A 223 -18.76 4.19 -8.42
CA LEU A 223 -17.51 3.53 -8.02
C LEU A 223 -16.73 3.07 -9.25
N GLU A 224 -15.44 3.35 -9.26
CA GLU A 224 -14.53 2.93 -10.31
C GLU A 224 -14.60 1.41 -10.53
N PRO A 225 -14.75 0.93 -11.78
CA PRO A 225 -14.77 -0.49 -12.07
C PRO A 225 -13.39 -1.16 -11.83
N VAL A 226 -13.39 -2.26 -11.09
CA VAL A 226 -12.18 -3.10 -10.88
C VAL A 226 -12.06 -4.09 -12.05
N ASN A 227 -11.20 -3.75 -13.02
CA ASN A 227 -10.93 -4.57 -14.20
C ASN A 227 -9.43 -4.51 -14.57
N LYS A 228 -9.03 -5.08 -15.71
CA LYS A 228 -7.62 -5.09 -16.14
C LYS A 228 -7.02 -3.69 -16.28
N ALA A 229 -7.81 -2.68 -16.63
CA ALA A 229 -7.35 -1.29 -16.74
C ALA A 229 -7.00 -0.67 -15.38
N ALA A 230 -7.50 -1.23 -14.28
CA ALA A 230 -7.19 -0.77 -12.93
C ALA A 230 -5.81 -1.24 -12.41
N LYS A 231 -5.07 -2.07 -13.16
CA LYS A 231 -3.73 -2.56 -12.75
C LYS A 231 -2.75 -1.46 -12.32
N PRO A 232 -2.66 -0.28 -12.99
CA PRO A 232 -1.81 0.81 -12.54
C PRO A 232 -2.15 1.33 -11.13
N TYR A 233 -3.37 1.12 -10.68
CA TYR A 233 -3.88 1.60 -9.40
C TYR A 233 -3.83 0.55 -8.27
N VAL A 234 -3.19 -0.59 -8.53
CA VAL A 234 -2.87 -1.57 -7.49
C VAL A 234 -1.90 -0.97 -6.50
N ASN A 235 -2.21 -1.08 -5.21
CA ASN A 235 -1.31 -0.67 -4.13
C ASN A 235 -0.19 -1.68 -3.96
N ILE A 236 0.99 -1.19 -3.61
CA ILE A 236 2.21 -1.96 -3.51
C ILE A 236 2.88 -1.81 -2.13
N ILE A 237 3.84 -2.67 -1.87
CA ILE A 237 4.86 -2.50 -0.84
C ILE A 237 6.13 -2.05 -1.55
N ALA A 238 6.63 -0.86 -1.18
CA ALA A 238 7.85 -0.28 -1.70
C ALA A 238 8.98 -0.31 -0.66
N VAL A 239 10.21 -0.43 -1.15
CA VAL A 239 11.46 -0.39 -0.40
C VAL A 239 12.51 0.40 -1.16
N GLN A 240 13.62 0.78 -0.52
CA GLN A 240 14.79 1.27 -1.26
C GLN A 240 15.34 0.15 -2.16
N GLU A 241 15.75 0.47 -3.37
CA GLU A 241 16.20 -0.53 -4.37
C GLU A 241 17.34 -1.40 -3.87
N LYS A 242 18.31 -0.84 -3.12
CA LYS A 242 19.40 -1.59 -2.50
C LYS A 242 18.93 -2.70 -1.55
N ASN A 243 17.69 -2.62 -1.07
CA ASN A 243 17.08 -3.53 -0.11
C ASN A 243 16.08 -4.53 -0.73
N LYS A 244 15.91 -4.53 -2.07
CA LYS A 244 14.92 -5.37 -2.76
C LYS A 244 15.07 -6.88 -2.49
N ASP A 245 16.31 -7.30 -2.21
CA ASP A 245 16.63 -8.69 -1.95
C ASP A 245 16.72 -9.05 -0.45
N ASN A 246 16.36 -8.12 0.44
CA ASN A 246 16.35 -8.35 1.87
C ASN A 246 15.38 -9.48 2.23
N LYS A 247 15.91 -10.54 2.83
CA LYS A 247 15.15 -11.76 3.18
C LYS A 247 13.98 -11.47 4.13
N VAL A 248 14.16 -10.55 5.08
CA VAL A 248 13.10 -10.17 6.04
C VAL A 248 11.95 -9.49 5.31
N TYR A 249 12.25 -8.58 4.38
CA TYR A 249 11.20 -7.88 3.62
C TYR A 249 10.43 -8.84 2.69
N LYS A 250 11.12 -9.81 2.09
CA LYS A 250 10.48 -10.87 1.30
C LYS A 250 9.56 -11.74 2.16
N GLU A 251 9.95 -12.09 3.40
CA GLU A 251 9.08 -12.82 4.32
C GLU A 251 7.86 -12.00 4.75
N ILE A 252 8.00 -10.66 4.93
CA ILE A 252 6.87 -9.77 5.21
C ILE A 252 5.88 -9.78 4.04
N VAL A 253 6.35 -9.63 2.80
CA VAL A 253 5.50 -9.70 1.59
C VAL A 253 4.80 -11.05 1.51
N LYS A 254 5.52 -12.16 1.70
CA LYS A 254 4.97 -13.51 1.70
C LYS A 254 3.90 -13.70 2.79
N ALA A 255 4.15 -13.16 3.99
CA ALA A 255 3.19 -13.18 5.07
C ALA A 255 1.96 -12.30 4.78
N TYR A 256 2.12 -11.18 4.08
CA TYR A 256 1.01 -10.34 3.65
C TYR A 256 0.15 -11.05 2.60
N GLN A 257 0.73 -11.63 1.57
CA GLN A 257 0.03 -12.23 0.42
C GLN A 257 -0.49 -13.66 0.71
N THR A 258 -1.33 -13.79 1.73
CA THR A 258 -1.93 -15.06 2.18
C THR A 258 -3.46 -14.99 2.21
N GLU A 259 -4.13 -16.15 2.22
CA GLU A 259 -5.58 -16.24 2.40
C GLU A 259 -6.04 -15.66 3.75
N GLN A 260 -5.20 -15.75 4.80
CA GLN A 260 -5.52 -15.13 6.09
C GLN A 260 -5.57 -13.61 5.99
N THR A 261 -4.61 -13.00 5.29
CA THR A 261 -4.61 -11.54 5.04
C THR A 261 -5.76 -11.14 4.13
N LYS A 262 -6.08 -11.92 3.10
CA LYS A 262 -7.26 -11.68 2.24
C LYS A 262 -8.56 -11.66 3.05
N LYS A 263 -8.73 -12.62 3.99
CA LYS A 263 -9.88 -12.61 4.91
C LYS A 263 -9.87 -11.37 5.83
N ALA A 264 -8.70 -10.94 6.30
CA ALA A 264 -8.57 -9.72 7.10
C ALA A 264 -8.94 -8.47 6.28
N ILE A 265 -8.50 -8.35 5.03
CA ILE A 265 -8.88 -7.29 4.09
C ILE A 265 -10.40 -7.25 3.93
N ASN A 266 -11.03 -8.38 3.60
CA ASN A 266 -12.49 -8.45 3.41
C ASN A 266 -13.26 -8.07 4.68
N LYS A 267 -12.78 -8.48 5.86
CA LYS A 267 -13.39 -8.12 7.14
C LYS A 267 -13.25 -6.63 7.44
N THR A 268 -12.06 -6.06 7.24
CA THR A 268 -11.75 -4.66 7.54
C THR A 268 -12.50 -3.72 6.60
N TYR A 269 -12.40 -3.96 5.30
CA TYR A 269 -12.91 -3.03 4.29
C TYR A 269 -14.30 -3.39 3.76
N LYS A 270 -14.86 -4.55 4.15
CA LYS A 270 -16.23 -4.99 3.76
C LYS A 270 -16.46 -4.87 2.24
N GLY A 271 -15.43 -5.19 1.46
CA GLY A 271 -15.45 -5.13 0.00
C GLY A 271 -15.15 -3.75 -0.60
N ALA A 272 -14.84 -2.73 0.21
CA ALA A 272 -14.36 -1.44 -0.28
C ALA A 272 -12.94 -1.51 -0.87
N GLN A 273 -12.14 -2.46 -0.40
CA GLN A 273 -10.84 -2.80 -0.97
C GLN A 273 -10.75 -4.32 -1.12
N GLU A 274 -10.02 -4.77 -2.11
CA GLU A 274 -9.85 -6.19 -2.41
C GLU A 274 -8.36 -6.55 -2.50
N ALA A 275 -8.01 -7.79 -2.14
CA ALA A 275 -6.65 -8.29 -2.28
C ALA A 275 -6.25 -8.29 -3.76
N ALA A 276 -5.16 -7.61 -4.09
CA ALA A 276 -4.75 -7.44 -5.49
C ALA A 276 -3.97 -8.62 -6.07
N TRP A 277 -3.20 -9.33 -5.25
CA TRP A 277 -2.32 -10.40 -5.76
C TRP A 277 -3.04 -11.60 -6.39
N PRO A 278 -4.29 -11.98 -6.06
CA PRO A 278 -5.00 -13.02 -6.79
C PRO A 278 -5.47 -12.58 -8.19
N ILE A 279 -5.62 -11.26 -8.41
CA ILE A 279 -6.17 -10.68 -9.64
C ILE A 279 -5.05 -10.24 -10.60
N TYR A 280 -4.02 -9.57 -10.05
CA TYR A 280 -2.98 -8.89 -10.83
C TYR A 280 -1.58 -9.50 -10.68
N GLY A 281 -1.44 -10.58 -9.91
CA GLY A 281 -0.16 -11.20 -9.58
C GLY A 281 0.45 -10.66 -8.28
N ARG A 282 1.51 -11.34 -7.83
CA ARG A 282 2.14 -11.02 -6.54
C ARG A 282 3.02 -9.78 -6.57
N ASN A 283 3.45 -9.36 -7.78
CA ASN A 283 4.26 -8.15 -8.00
C ASN A 283 3.87 -7.47 -9.32
#